data_7ce3b1f2d82612f65b7ef6ed3602ce3e
#
_entry.id   7ce3b1f2d82612f65b7ef6ed3602ce3e
#
_cell.length_a   1.000
_cell.length_b   1.000
_cell.length_c   1.000
_cell.angle_alpha   90.00
_cell.angle_beta   90.00
_cell.angle_gamma   90.00
#
_symmetry.space_group_name_H-M   'P 1'
#
loop_
_entity.id
_entity.type
_entity.pdbx_description
1 polymer ?
#
loop_
_entity_poly.entity_id
_entity_poly.type
_entity_poly.pdbx_seq_one_letter_code
_entity_poly.pdbx_strand_id
1 'polypeptide(L)'
;MTTPGVSAAEILEHTDALYNHARHLTGNDADAEDLVQEAALRALASAHEYRPGNLKAWLFRILRNAFIDRRRRGRPEQPLGELDVVDGGGAEPLRDDAELERLRGIVAEDIQSALAALSEDARAIILLDLEGFTEAEIAELMDCAPGTVKSRLSRARLLLRKRLKEYARSA
;
A
#
# COMPACT_ATOMS: atom_id res chain seq x y z
N MET A 1 -4.99 4.80 36.26
CA MET A 1 -5.87 5.27 35.15
C MET A 1 -5.48 4.50 33.90
N THR A 2 -6.32 3.55 33.51
CA THR A 2 -6.08 2.74 32.32
C THR A 2 -6.32 3.65 31.10
N THR A 3 -5.29 3.95 30.33
CA THR A 3 -5.47 4.63 29.04
C THR A 3 -6.41 3.76 28.20
N PRO A 4 -7.53 4.28 27.69
CA PRO A 4 -8.38 3.48 26.84
C PRO A 4 -7.57 3.07 25.61
N GLY A 5 -7.38 1.78 25.45
CA GLY A 5 -6.78 1.22 24.25
C GLY A 5 -7.67 1.52 23.03
N VAL A 6 -7.09 1.39 21.84
CA VAL A 6 -7.82 1.58 20.58
C VAL A 6 -9.02 0.64 20.52
N SER A 7 -10.18 1.19 20.21
CA SER A 7 -11.42 0.43 20.05
C SER A 7 -11.53 -0.18 18.64
N ALA A 8 -12.34 -1.23 18.50
CA ALA A 8 -12.64 -1.80 17.19
C ALA A 8 -13.30 -0.78 16.24
N ALA A 9 -14.12 0.14 16.77
CA ALA A 9 -14.77 1.19 15.98
C ALA A 9 -13.74 2.14 15.36
N GLU A 10 -12.73 2.57 16.12
CA GLU A 10 -11.66 3.44 15.62
C GLU A 10 -10.80 2.73 14.55
N ILE A 11 -10.57 1.41 14.68
CA ILE A 11 -9.86 0.63 13.65
C ILE A 11 -10.70 0.56 12.37
N LEU A 12 -12.02 0.35 12.49
CA LEU A 12 -12.94 0.26 11.36
C LEU A 12 -12.99 1.55 10.53
N GLU A 13 -12.84 2.72 11.14
CA GLU A 13 -12.78 4.01 10.44
C GLU A 13 -11.62 4.09 9.43
N HIS A 14 -10.57 3.29 9.60
CA HIS A 14 -9.41 3.26 8.72
C HIS A 14 -9.39 2.08 7.75
N THR A 15 -10.40 1.20 7.79
CA THR A 15 -10.40 -0.05 7.00
C THR A 15 -10.30 0.19 5.50
N ASP A 16 -11.01 1.19 4.96
CA ASP A 16 -10.97 1.49 3.53
C ASP A 16 -9.58 1.94 3.07
N ALA A 17 -8.92 2.80 3.85
CA ALA A 17 -7.56 3.24 3.55
C ALA A 17 -6.55 2.09 3.62
N LEU A 18 -6.68 1.23 4.64
CA LEU A 18 -5.85 0.03 4.78
C LEU A 18 -6.09 -0.96 3.63
N TYR A 19 -7.35 -1.16 3.23
CA TYR A 19 -7.70 -2.04 2.12
C TYR A 19 -7.13 -1.54 0.79
N ASN A 20 -7.31 -0.26 0.47
CA ASN A 20 -6.77 0.34 -0.74
C ASN A 20 -5.26 0.18 -0.82
N HIS A 21 -4.55 0.43 0.28
CA HIS A 21 -3.11 0.23 0.36
C HIS A 21 -2.73 -1.25 0.20
N ALA A 22 -3.40 -2.14 0.91
CA ALA A 22 -3.17 -3.59 0.83
C ALA A 22 -3.42 -4.13 -0.59
N ARG A 23 -4.47 -3.66 -1.26
CA ARG A 23 -4.82 -4.03 -2.63
C ARG A 23 -3.69 -3.73 -3.62
N HIS A 24 -3.08 -2.56 -3.49
CA HIS A 24 -1.93 -2.17 -4.32
C HIS A 24 -0.64 -2.91 -3.97
N LEU A 25 -0.48 -3.34 -2.70
CA LEU A 25 0.69 -4.14 -2.29
C LEU A 25 0.58 -5.59 -2.75
N THR A 26 -0.60 -6.20 -2.60
CA THR A 26 -0.83 -7.63 -2.88
C THR A 26 -1.16 -7.91 -4.35
N GLY A 27 -1.76 -6.93 -5.03
CA GLY A 27 -2.16 -7.04 -6.44
C GLY A 27 -3.50 -7.76 -6.67
N ASN A 28 -4.18 -8.28 -5.64
CA ASN A 28 -5.50 -8.91 -5.76
C ASN A 28 -6.36 -8.66 -4.52
N ASP A 29 -7.69 -8.81 -4.67
CA ASP A 29 -8.66 -8.49 -3.65
C ASP A 29 -8.62 -9.48 -2.47
N ALA A 30 -8.52 -10.77 -2.74
CA ALA A 30 -8.55 -11.81 -1.71
C ALA A 30 -7.36 -11.68 -0.74
N ASP A 31 -6.15 -11.50 -1.26
CA ASP A 31 -4.96 -11.30 -0.43
C ASP A 31 -5.00 -9.95 0.33
N ALA A 32 -5.62 -8.93 -0.26
CA ALA A 32 -5.80 -7.64 0.39
C ALA A 32 -6.76 -7.74 1.58
N GLU A 33 -7.92 -8.38 1.40
CA GLU A 33 -8.89 -8.64 2.47
C GLU A 33 -8.25 -9.41 3.62
N ASP A 34 -7.57 -10.50 3.32
CA ASP A 34 -6.87 -11.32 4.30
C ASP A 34 -5.79 -10.52 5.04
N LEU A 35 -5.04 -9.67 4.34
CA LEU A 35 -4.00 -8.84 4.94
C LEU A 35 -4.60 -7.80 5.90
N VAL A 36 -5.71 -7.16 5.50
CA VAL A 36 -6.41 -6.18 6.35
C VAL A 36 -7.01 -6.85 7.57
N GLN A 37 -7.63 -8.03 7.43
CA GLN A 37 -8.16 -8.79 8.55
C GLN A 37 -7.04 -9.17 9.54
N GLU A 38 -5.91 -9.68 9.05
CA GLU A 38 -4.75 -9.99 9.88
C GLU A 38 -4.22 -8.75 10.61
N ALA A 39 -4.12 -7.60 9.91
CA ALA A 39 -3.69 -6.36 10.51
C ALA A 39 -4.66 -5.87 11.60
N ALA A 40 -5.97 -5.95 11.36
CA ALA A 40 -7.00 -5.58 12.34
C ALA A 40 -6.94 -6.46 13.60
N LEU A 41 -6.78 -7.78 13.43
CA LEU A 41 -6.61 -8.70 14.55
C LEU A 41 -5.34 -8.40 15.37
N ARG A 42 -4.22 -8.11 14.71
CA ARG A 42 -2.98 -7.70 15.36
C ARG A 42 -3.14 -6.36 16.10
N ALA A 43 -3.85 -5.40 15.49
CA ALA A 43 -4.14 -4.12 16.12
C ALA A 43 -4.98 -4.28 17.37
N LEU A 44 -6.03 -5.09 17.34
CA LEU A 44 -6.86 -5.39 18.52
C LEU A 44 -6.05 -6.09 19.63
N ALA A 45 -5.22 -7.05 19.27
CA ALA A 45 -4.37 -7.76 20.22
C ALA A 45 -3.35 -6.84 20.92
N SER A 46 -2.80 -5.86 20.20
CA SER A 46 -1.82 -4.89 20.71
C SER A 46 -2.42 -3.52 21.05
N ALA A 47 -3.74 -3.40 21.11
CA ALA A 47 -4.43 -2.14 21.41
C ALA A 47 -3.99 -1.50 22.75
N HIS A 48 -3.58 -2.32 23.72
CA HIS A 48 -3.06 -1.87 25.00
C HIS A 48 -1.64 -1.25 24.92
N GLU A 49 -0.91 -1.51 23.85
CA GLU A 49 0.42 -0.95 23.59
C GLU A 49 0.34 0.39 22.85
N TYR A 50 -0.83 0.69 22.26
CA TYR A 50 -1.01 1.95 21.53
C TYR A 50 -0.87 3.14 22.47
N ARG A 51 0.00 4.06 22.09
CA ARG A 51 0.13 5.36 22.79
C ARG A 51 -0.58 6.42 21.97
N PRO A 52 -1.33 7.34 22.60
CA PRO A 52 -2.02 8.42 21.90
C PRO A 52 -1.10 9.14 20.90
N GLY A 53 -1.51 9.17 19.64
CA GLY A 53 -0.75 9.73 18.53
C GLY A 53 -1.49 9.54 17.20
N ASN A 54 -0.75 9.38 16.12
CA ASN A 54 -1.33 9.11 14.80
C ASN A 54 -1.77 7.64 14.68
N LEU A 55 -3.05 7.36 14.97
CA LEU A 55 -3.64 6.01 14.91
C LEU A 55 -3.50 5.42 13.49
N LYS A 56 -3.73 6.24 12.46
CA LYS A 56 -3.58 5.82 11.06
C LYS A 56 -2.15 5.29 10.81
N ALA A 57 -1.13 6.04 11.23
CA ALA A 57 0.26 5.61 11.06
C ALA A 57 0.57 4.30 11.79
N TRP A 58 0.05 4.14 13.02
CA TRP A 58 0.22 2.91 13.77
C TRP A 58 -0.43 1.69 13.09
N LEU A 59 -1.64 1.85 12.55
CA LEU A 59 -2.34 0.80 11.80
C LEU A 59 -1.60 0.43 10.50
N PHE A 60 -1.09 1.42 9.76
CA PHE A 60 -0.30 1.19 8.54
C PHE A 60 1.03 0.47 8.85
N ARG A 61 1.65 0.74 9.99
CA ARG A 61 2.83 -0.01 10.46
C ARG A 61 2.51 -1.48 10.71
N ILE A 62 1.37 -1.76 11.36
CA ILE A 62 0.90 -3.14 11.58
C ILE A 62 0.63 -3.85 10.27
N LEU A 63 -0.07 -3.19 9.33
CA LEU A 63 -0.37 -3.73 8.00
C LEU A 63 0.92 -4.08 7.25
N ARG A 64 1.89 -3.16 7.22
CA ARG A 64 3.19 -3.37 6.56
C ARG A 64 3.94 -4.55 7.19
N ASN A 65 3.99 -4.63 8.50
CA ASN A 65 4.66 -5.73 9.17
C ASN A 65 4.00 -7.07 8.85
N ALA A 66 2.66 -7.13 8.84
CA ALA A 66 1.91 -8.32 8.43
C ALA A 66 2.23 -8.72 6.99
N PHE A 67 2.33 -7.76 6.08
CA PHE A 67 2.70 -7.99 4.69
C PHE A 67 4.12 -8.57 4.53
N ILE A 68 5.10 -8.00 5.23
CA ILE A 68 6.49 -8.48 5.22
C ILE A 68 6.56 -9.91 5.78
N ASP A 69 5.85 -10.18 6.89
CA ASP A 69 5.80 -11.51 7.51
C ASP A 69 5.21 -12.57 6.57
N ARG A 70 4.15 -12.21 5.82
CA ARG A 70 3.57 -13.09 4.79
C ARG A 70 4.57 -13.41 3.69
N ARG A 71 5.28 -12.41 3.20
CA ARG A 71 6.31 -12.61 2.18
C ARG A 71 7.45 -13.51 2.65
N ARG A 72 7.93 -13.33 3.86
CA ARG A 72 8.97 -14.18 4.44
C ARG A 72 8.52 -15.63 4.59
N ARG A 73 7.25 -15.86 4.91
CA ARG A 73 6.68 -17.22 4.99
C ARG A 73 6.47 -17.88 3.62
N GLY A 74 6.19 -17.09 2.60
CA GLY A 74 5.92 -17.57 1.23
C GLY A 74 7.14 -17.69 0.32
N ARG A 75 8.34 -17.24 0.72
CA ARG A 75 9.58 -17.29 -0.07
C ARG A 75 10.76 -17.62 0.83
N PRO A 76 11.55 -18.69 0.53
CA PRO A 76 12.88 -18.84 1.10
C PRO A 76 13.75 -17.66 0.64
N GLU A 77 14.51 -17.12 1.57
CA GLU A 77 15.41 -15.98 1.48
C GLU A 77 15.97 -15.65 0.10
N GLN A 78 15.51 -14.51 -0.46
CA GLN A 78 16.32 -13.74 -1.41
C GLN A 78 16.65 -12.40 -0.78
N PRO A 79 17.92 -11.94 -0.85
CA PRO A 79 18.32 -10.64 -0.33
C PRO A 79 17.56 -9.53 -1.07
N LEU A 80 17.21 -8.46 -0.36
CA LEU A 80 16.70 -7.21 -0.92
C LEU A 80 17.72 -6.65 -1.91
N GLY A 81 17.61 -7.07 -3.16
CA GLY A 81 18.38 -6.58 -4.30
C GLY A 81 17.61 -5.48 -5.01
N GLU A 82 18.33 -4.42 -5.34
CA GLU A 82 17.89 -3.34 -6.20
C GLU A 82 17.36 -3.88 -7.54
N LEU A 83 16.25 -3.26 -8.01
CA LEU A 83 15.77 -3.28 -9.38
C LEU A 83 15.43 -4.66 -9.97
N ASP A 84 14.20 -5.11 -9.76
CA ASP A 84 13.60 -6.02 -10.73
C ASP A 84 12.16 -5.59 -11.05
N VAL A 85 11.95 -5.32 -12.33
CA VAL A 85 10.65 -5.12 -12.96
C VAL A 85 9.95 -6.48 -12.97
N VAL A 86 8.91 -6.64 -12.20
CA VAL A 86 8.11 -7.88 -12.22
C VAL A 86 6.81 -7.60 -12.98
N ASP A 87 6.64 -8.33 -14.07
CA ASP A 87 5.41 -8.41 -14.84
C ASP A 87 4.35 -9.18 -14.02
N GLY A 88 3.23 -8.56 -13.70
CA GLY A 88 2.20 -9.14 -12.83
C GLY A 88 0.80 -8.97 -13.40
N GLY A 89 0.16 -10.08 -13.63
CA GLY A 89 -1.12 -10.27 -14.31
C GLY A 89 -2.34 -9.65 -13.63
N GLY A 90 -3.36 -9.43 -14.47
CA GLY A 90 -4.55 -8.68 -14.20
C GLY A 90 -5.62 -9.38 -13.35
N ALA A 91 -6.51 -8.57 -12.79
CA ALA A 91 -7.76 -8.99 -12.18
C ALA A 91 -8.95 -8.42 -12.97
N GLU A 92 -9.99 -9.25 -13.14
CA GLU A 92 -11.21 -8.90 -13.89
C GLU A 92 -12.15 -7.98 -13.09
N PRO A 93 -12.88 -7.05 -13.77
CA PRO A 93 -13.87 -6.19 -13.15
C PRO A 93 -15.30 -6.74 -13.27
N LEU A 94 -16.13 -6.51 -12.23
CA LEU A 94 -17.56 -6.76 -12.23
C LEU A 94 -18.33 -5.58 -12.85
N ARG A 95 -19.37 -5.89 -13.66
CA ARG A 95 -20.11 -4.96 -14.54
C ARG A 95 -21.31 -4.31 -13.83
N ASP A 96 -21.58 -2.99 -13.99
CA ASP A 96 -22.66 -2.46 -14.85
C ASP A 96 -22.70 -0.93 -14.73
N ASP A 97 -22.44 -0.29 -15.80
CA ASP A 97 -22.66 1.05 -16.33
C ASP A 97 -21.64 1.22 -17.46
N ALA A 98 -21.98 0.60 -18.58
CA ALA A 98 -21.02 -0.02 -19.49
C ALA A 98 -19.93 0.88 -20.07
N GLU A 99 -20.11 2.18 -20.21
CA GLU A 99 -19.12 3.04 -20.87
C GLU A 99 -18.26 3.84 -19.86
N LEU A 100 -18.86 4.33 -18.78
CA LEU A 100 -18.15 5.02 -17.70
C LEU A 100 -17.31 4.05 -16.87
N GLU A 101 -17.85 2.86 -16.61
CA GLU A 101 -17.11 1.75 -15.96
C GLU A 101 -15.98 1.24 -16.86
N ARG A 102 -16.17 1.22 -18.17
CA ARG A 102 -15.13 0.83 -19.11
C ARG A 102 -13.96 1.83 -19.13
N LEU A 103 -14.26 3.14 -19.10
CA LEU A 103 -13.25 4.19 -19.00
C LEU A 103 -12.56 4.19 -17.63
N ARG A 104 -13.33 3.97 -16.55
CA ARG A 104 -12.76 3.80 -15.19
C ARG A 104 -11.89 2.55 -15.10
N GLY A 105 -12.31 1.44 -15.69
CA GLY A 105 -11.56 0.20 -15.77
C GLY A 105 -10.23 0.38 -16.49
N ILE A 106 -10.24 1.01 -17.66
CA ILE A 106 -9.02 1.29 -18.44
C ILE A 106 -8.04 2.16 -17.62
N VAL A 107 -8.51 3.25 -17.04
CA VAL A 107 -7.67 4.15 -16.22
C VAL A 107 -7.14 3.43 -14.97
N ALA A 108 -7.96 2.57 -14.35
CA ALA A 108 -7.54 1.81 -13.16
C ALA A 108 -6.46 0.77 -13.51
N GLU A 109 -6.61 0.07 -14.64
CA GLU A 109 -5.61 -0.91 -15.12
C GLU A 109 -4.27 -0.24 -15.44
N ASP A 110 -4.29 0.95 -16.02
CA ASP A 110 -3.07 1.69 -16.35
C ASP A 110 -2.35 2.22 -15.12
N ILE A 111 -3.10 2.70 -14.15
CA ILE A 111 -2.55 3.10 -12.85
C ILE A 111 -1.95 1.88 -12.15
N GLN A 112 -2.65 0.75 -12.14
CA GLN A 112 -2.16 -0.51 -11.57
C GLN A 112 -0.88 -0.98 -12.28
N SER A 113 -0.87 -0.96 -13.62
CA SER A 113 0.31 -1.32 -14.42
C SER A 113 1.49 -0.38 -14.15
N ALA A 114 1.25 0.92 -14.04
CA ALA A 114 2.28 1.90 -13.71
C ALA A 114 2.84 1.70 -12.30
N LEU A 115 1.97 1.40 -11.31
CA LEU A 115 2.39 1.09 -9.94
C LEU A 115 3.12 -0.25 -9.86
N ALA A 116 2.69 -1.26 -10.64
CA ALA A 116 3.35 -2.56 -10.71
C ALA A 116 4.79 -2.48 -11.25
N ALA A 117 5.07 -1.47 -12.10
CA ALA A 117 6.42 -1.24 -12.61
C ALA A 117 7.38 -0.62 -11.58
N LEU A 118 6.89 -0.18 -10.42
CA LEU A 118 7.72 0.27 -9.31
C LEU A 118 8.22 -0.93 -8.50
N SER A 119 9.41 -0.82 -7.93
CA SER A 119 9.82 -1.73 -6.86
C SER A 119 8.82 -1.67 -5.72
N GLU A 120 8.71 -2.75 -4.96
CA GLU A 120 7.75 -2.84 -3.85
C GLU A 120 7.90 -1.72 -2.82
N ASP A 121 9.14 -1.41 -2.43
CA ASP A 121 9.42 -0.30 -1.52
C ASP A 121 9.03 1.06 -2.13
N ALA A 122 9.31 1.29 -3.42
CA ALA A 122 8.95 2.53 -4.09
C ALA A 122 7.43 2.67 -4.22
N ARG A 123 6.74 1.55 -4.48
CA ARG A 123 5.27 1.48 -4.52
C ARG A 123 4.67 1.77 -3.14
N ALA A 124 5.16 1.12 -2.10
CA ALA A 124 4.70 1.36 -0.73
C ALA A 124 4.89 2.83 -0.33
N ILE A 125 6.03 3.41 -0.62
CA ILE A 125 6.35 4.81 -0.30
C ILE A 125 5.42 5.79 -1.04
N ILE A 126 5.20 5.60 -2.35
CA ILE A 126 4.31 6.49 -3.12
C ILE A 126 2.84 6.37 -2.66
N LEU A 127 2.40 5.18 -2.28
CA LEU A 127 1.06 4.98 -1.75
C LEU A 127 0.88 5.64 -0.38
N LEU A 128 1.88 5.58 0.50
CA LEU A 128 1.86 6.29 1.78
C LEU A 128 1.84 7.82 1.59
N ASP A 129 2.59 8.35 0.63
CA ASP A 129 2.56 9.75 0.25
C ASP A 129 1.16 10.18 -0.25
N LEU A 130 0.49 9.35 -1.05
CA LEU A 130 -0.89 9.59 -1.51
C LEU A 130 -1.92 9.52 -0.36
N GLU A 131 -1.66 8.73 0.66
CA GLU A 131 -2.47 8.67 1.89
C GLU A 131 -2.27 9.90 2.80
N GLY A 132 -1.35 10.81 2.44
CA GLY A 132 -1.10 12.06 3.13
C GLY A 132 -0.08 11.99 4.26
N PHE A 133 0.71 10.90 4.35
CA PHE A 133 1.83 10.83 5.29
C PHE A 133 2.98 11.74 4.88
N THR A 134 3.60 12.38 5.85
CA THR A 134 4.81 13.17 5.65
C THR A 134 6.02 12.27 5.35
N GLU A 135 7.05 12.81 4.70
CA GLU A 135 8.30 12.06 4.43
C GLU A 135 8.92 11.49 5.73
N ALA A 136 8.77 12.18 6.85
CA ALA A 136 9.26 11.72 8.15
C ALA A 136 8.46 10.51 8.66
N GLU A 137 7.13 10.56 8.61
CA GLU A 137 6.25 9.46 8.98
C GLU A 137 6.48 8.24 8.07
N ILE A 138 6.65 8.47 6.76
CA ILE A 138 6.98 7.40 5.80
C ILE A 138 8.33 6.78 6.15
N ALA A 139 9.33 7.56 6.50
CA ALA A 139 10.65 7.06 6.89
C ALA A 139 10.56 6.15 8.13
N GLU A 140 9.75 6.54 9.13
CA GLU A 140 9.48 5.72 10.29
C GLU A 140 8.69 4.43 9.94
N LEU A 141 7.66 4.55 9.08
CA LEU A 141 6.86 3.42 8.65
C LEU A 141 7.69 2.40 7.84
N MET A 142 8.59 2.89 7.02
CA MET A 142 9.43 2.08 6.12
C MET A 142 10.75 1.62 6.75
N ASP A 143 11.04 2.06 7.99
CA ASP A 143 12.29 1.80 8.70
C ASP A 143 13.51 2.17 7.84
N CYS A 144 13.51 3.39 7.31
CA CYS A 144 14.58 3.90 6.45
C CYS A 144 14.86 5.38 6.70
N ALA A 145 15.99 5.86 6.18
CA ALA A 145 16.35 7.28 6.32
C ALA A 145 15.39 8.18 5.51
N PRO A 146 15.06 9.40 6.01
CA PRO A 146 14.22 10.36 5.26
C PRO A 146 14.77 10.71 3.87
N GLY A 147 16.08 10.77 3.71
CA GLY A 147 16.75 10.97 2.41
C GLY A 147 16.47 9.84 1.42
N THR A 148 16.30 8.60 1.91
CA THR A 148 15.91 7.44 1.11
C THR A 148 14.47 7.59 0.63
N VAL A 149 13.55 8.01 1.50
CA VAL A 149 12.15 8.29 1.13
C VAL A 149 12.09 9.34 0.03
N LYS A 150 12.77 10.48 0.22
CA LYS A 150 12.80 11.58 -0.74
C LYS A 150 13.32 11.15 -2.12
N SER A 151 14.42 10.39 -2.15
CA SER A 151 15.01 9.92 -3.41
C SER A 151 14.12 8.89 -4.11
N ARG A 152 13.47 7.98 -3.35
CA ARG A 152 12.55 6.99 -3.90
C ARG A 152 11.27 7.65 -4.41
N LEU A 153 10.68 8.62 -3.68
CA LEU A 153 9.54 9.40 -4.14
C LEU A 153 9.82 10.13 -5.45
N SER A 154 10.98 10.80 -5.55
CA SER A 154 11.36 11.52 -6.75
C SER A 154 11.44 10.58 -7.97
N ARG A 155 12.09 9.43 -7.82
CA ARG A 155 12.22 8.43 -8.89
C ARG A 155 10.88 7.79 -9.24
N ALA A 156 10.07 7.42 -8.25
CA ALA A 156 8.74 6.86 -8.45
C ALA A 156 7.82 7.82 -9.22
N ARG A 157 7.77 9.09 -8.80
CA ARG A 157 6.99 10.14 -9.48
C ARG A 157 7.43 10.36 -10.92
N LEU A 158 8.75 10.30 -11.19
CA LEU A 158 9.27 10.44 -12.55
C LEU A 158 8.85 9.27 -13.44
N LEU A 159 8.96 8.04 -12.94
CA LEU A 159 8.57 6.83 -13.67
C LEU A 159 7.06 6.79 -13.94
N LEU A 160 6.24 7.09 -12.93
CA LEU A 160 4.78 7.16 -13.08
C LEU A 160 4.39 8.24 -14.12
N ARG A 161 5.01 9.42 -14.03
CA ARG A 161 4.76 10.51 -15.00
C ARG A 161 5.12 10.10 -16.44
N LYS A 162 6.19 9.35 -16.63
CA LYS A 162 6.59 8.85 -17.96
C LYS A 162 5.56 7.84 -18.47
N ARG A 163 5.20 6.85 -17.67
CA ARG A 163 4.24 5.81 -18.04
C ARG A 163 2.85 6.36 -18.34
N LEU A 164 2.33 7.24 -17.49
CA LEU A 164 1.02 7.84 -17.66
C LEU A 164 0.97 8.83 -18.85
N LYS A 165 2.10 9.46 -19.23
CA LYS A 165 2.18 10.28 -20.44
C LYS A 165 2.21 9.45 -21.72
N GLU A 166 2.89 8.34 -21.73
CA GLU A 166 2.90 7.40 -22.88
C GLU A 166 1.48 6.90 -23.13
N TYR A 167 0.73 6.63 -22.09
CA TYR A 167 -0.66 6.22 -22.16
C TYR A 167 -1.58 7.31 -22.74
N ALA A 168 -1.53 8.54 -22.21
CA ALA A 168 -2.32 9.66 -22.71
C ALA A 168 -2.05 10.02 -24.18
N ARG A 169 -1.00 9.46 -24.79
CA ARG A 169 -0.67 9.61 -26.22
C ARG A 169 -1.20 8.45 -27.07
N SER A 170 -1.54 7.33 -26.44
CA SER A 170 -2.00 6.11 -27.12
C SER A 170 -3.52 5.93 -27.05
N ALA A 171 -4.20 6.73 -26.21
CA ALA A 171 -5.65 6.80 -26.08
C ALA A 171 -6.23 7.93 -26.92
#